data_a78bfd1e2bd3b0df973b38b9347801ed
#
_entry.id   a78bfd1e2bd3b0df973b38b9347801ed
#
_cell.length_a   1.000
_cell.length_b   1.000
_cell.length_c   1.000
_cell.angle_alpha   90.00
_cell.angle_beta   90.00
_cell.angle_gamma   90.00
#
_symmetry.space_group_name_H-M   'P 1'
#
loop_
_entity.id
_entity.type
_entity.pdbx_description
1 polymer ?
#
loop_
_entity_poly.entity_id
_entity_poly.type
_entity_poly.pdbx_seq_one_letter_code
_entity_poly.pdbx_strand_id
1 'polypeptide(L)'
;LFSRVALSFGENGKFSHLPNDQRWARVKAGESDPGLDALFFQYARYLLISSSRPNSPLPVALQGFFNDNLACHMGWTNDYHLDINTEQNYWIANVGNLPECHLPLFDYIKDLSVHGSKIAQDLYGCKGWTAHTTSNPWGYAAVSGSILWGLFPTASSWITSHVWTQYEYTQDKNFLKETAYPLLKSNAEFLLDYMVTDPRNNYLSLIHISEPTRPY
;
A
#
# COMPACT_ATOMS: atom_id res chain seq x y z
N LEU A 1 13.10 -5.18 17.07
CA LEU A 1 11.92 -5.31 16.20
C LEU A 1 11.55 -6.79 15.96
N PHE A 2 12.47 -7.58 15.41
CA PHE A 2 12.16 -8.95 14.99
C PHE A 2 11.66 -9.85 16.15
N SER A 3 12.29 -9.77 17.32
CA SER A 3 11.96 -10.59 18.50
C SER A 3 10.65 -10.23 19.22
N ARG A 4 9.95 -9.17 18.80
CA ARG A 4 8.69 -8.73 19.45
C ARG A 4 7.52 -9.69 19.26
N VAL A 5 7.56 -10.52 18.21
CA VAL A 5 6.48 -11.44 17.85
C VAL A 5 7.08 -12.80 17.55
N ALA A 6 6.52 -13.83 18.19
CA ALA A 6 6.75 -15.23 17.88
C ALA A 6 5.40 -15.88 17.57
N LEU A 7 5.24 -16.42 16.36
CA LEU A 7 4.04 -17.13 15.95
C LEU A 7 4.26 -18.65 16.06
N SER A 8 3.33 -19.35 16.70
CA SER A 8 3.34 -20.80 16.83
C SER A 8 1.95 -21.37 16.58
N PHE A 9 1.90 -22.44 15.80
CA PHE A 9 0.70 -23.25 15.55
C PHE A 9 0.77 -24.62 16.25
N GLY A 10 1.55 -24.73 17.31
CA GLY A 10 1.72 -25.97 18.11
C GLY A 10 2.84 -26.87 17.60
N GLU A 11 2.77 -27.40 16.41
CA GLU A 11 3.75 -28.35 15.84
C GLU A 11 4.81 -27.70 14.94
N ASN A 12 5.26 -26.50 15.27
CA ASN A 12 6.19 -25.72 14.42
C ASN A 12 7.52 -26.47 14.12
N GLY A 13 7.94 -27.36 15.01
CA GLY A 13 9.23 -28.05 14.91
C GLY A 13 9.25 -29.35 14.10
N LYS A 14 8.09 -29.90 13.73
CA LYS A 14 7.99 -31.25 13.15
C LYS A 14 8.89 -31.47 11.92
N PHE A 15 8.96 -30.49 11.04
CA PHE A 15 9.76 -30.54 9.81
C PHE A 15 10.90 -29.52 9.78
N SER A 16 11.26 -28.92 10.92
CA SER A 16 12.28 -27.88 11.00
C SER A 16 13.68 -28.32 10.59
N HIS A 17 13.94 -29.63 10.60
CA HIS A 17 15.19 -30.25 10.15
C HIS A 17 15.31 -30.37 8.63
N LEU A 18 14.22 -30.17 7.89
CA LEU A 18 14.21 -30.24 6.44
C LEU A 18 14.50 -28.87 5.81
N PRO A 19 15.21 -28.84 4.67
CA PRO A 19 15.31 -27.63 3.84
C PRO A 19 13.92 -27.15 3.36
N ASN A 20 13.78 -25.83 3.15
CA ASN A 20 12.49 -25.23 2.82
C ASN A 20 11.91 -25.71 1.48
N ASP A 21 12.74 -26.03 0.49
CA ASP A 21 12.31 -26.60 -0.79
C ASP A 21 11.63 -27.98 -0.60
N GLN A 22 12.17 -28.82 0.28
CA GLN A 22 11.57 -30.11 0.62
C GLN A 22 10.26 -29.92 1.41
N ARG A 23 10.23 -29.02 2.37
CA ARG A 23 9.01 -28.65 3.10
C ARG A 23 7.93 -28.16 2.15
N TRP A 24 8.28 -27.30 1.21
CA TRP A 24 7.37 -26.79 0.19
C TRP A 24 6.83 -27.85 -0.75
N ALA A 25 7.68 -28.82 -1.16
CA ALA A 25 7.25 -29.97 -1.95
C ALA A 25 6.19 -30.83 -1.23
N ARG A 26 6.34 -31.01 0.09
CA ARG A 26 5.37 -31.74 0.93
C ARG A 26 4.02 -31.00 1.00
N VAL A 27 4.04 -29.68 1.21
CA VAL A 27 2.81 -28.86 1.23
C VAL A 27 2.09 -28.93 -0.13
N LYS A 28 2.84 -28.88 -1.25
CA LYS A 28 2.27 -29.08 -2.59
C LYS A 28 1.65 -30.48 -2.79
N ALA A 29 2.14 -31.46 -2.07
CA ALA A 29 1.56 -32.84 -2.06
C ALA A 29 0.35 -32.99 -1.13
N GLY A 30 -0.09 -31.91 -0.47
CA GLY A 30 -1.26 -31.86 0.41
C GLY A 30 -0.97 -32.11 1.89
N GLU A 31 0.31 -32.13 2.30
CA GLU A 31 0.67 -32.29 3.71
C GLU A 31 0.60 -30.91 4.44
N SER A 32 0.27 -30.96 5.73
CA SER A 32 0.27 -29.77 6.58
C SER A 32 1.64 -29.52 7.19
N ASP A 33 2.14 -28.28 7.10
CA ASP A 33 3.36 -27.85 7.78
C ASP A 33 3.14 -26.48 8.48
N PRO A 34 2.54 -26.45 9.67
CA PRO A 34 2.30 -25.23 10.44
C PRO A 34 3.59 -24.45 10.75
N GLY A 35 4.72 -25.16 10.86
CA GLY A 35 6.02 -24.51 11.06
C GLY A 35 6.50 -23.72 9.84
N LEU A 36 6.12 -24.15 8.62
CA LEU A 36 6.41 -23.38 7.41
C LEU A 36 5.55 -22.13 7.32
N ASP A 37 4.28 -22.19 7.73
CA ASP A 37 3.39 -21.03 7.80
C ASP A 37 3.92 -19.99 8.80
N ALA A 38 4.36 -20.43 9.99
CA ALA A 38 4.98 -19.56 10.99
C ALA A 38 6.28 -18.91 10.46
N LEU A 39 7.10 -19.69 9.73
CA LEU A 39 8.32 -19.18 9.09
C LEU A 39 8.00 -18.15 8.01
N PHE A 40 6.97 -18.39 7.20
CA PHE A 40 6.53 -17.47 6.15
C PHE A 40 6.08 -16.11 6.71
N PHE A 41 5.30 -16.12 7.79
CA PHE A 41 4.93 -14.91 8.52
C PHE A 41 6.16 -14.15 9.04
N GLN A 42 7.11 -14.84 9.66
CA GLN A 42 8.32 -14.22 10.16
C GLN A 42 9.22 -13.69 9.02
N TYR A 43 9.23 -14.38 7.89
CA TYR A 43 9.96 -13.93 6.71
C TYR A 43 9.36 -12.64 6.13
N ALA A 44 8.04 -12.51 6.06
CA ALA A 44 7.39 -11.26 5.66
C ALA A 44 7.75 -10.10 6.61
N ARG A 45 7.79 -10.34 7.94
CA ARG A 45 8.29 -9.35 8.91
C ARG A 45 9.76 -8.98 8.66
N TYR A 46 10.60 -9.97 8.39
CA TYR A 46 12.01 -9.73 8.05
C TYR A 46 12.15 -8.85 6.82
N LEU A 47 11.41 -9.12 5.74
CA LEU A 47 11.45 -8.32 4.52
C LEU A 47 11.07 -6.86 4.79
N LEU A 48 10.00 -6.61 5.55
CA LEU A 48 9.61 -5.24 5.90
C LEU A 48 10.66 -4.55 6.79
N ILE A 49 11.15 -5.20 7.85
CA ILE A 49 12.19 -4.63 8.74
C ILE A 49 13.46 -4.29 7.95
N SER A 50 13.82 -5.10 6.96
CA SER A 50 15.03 -4.91 6.17
C SER A 50 14.88 -3.79 5.13
N SER A 51 13.64 -3.51 4.70
CA SER A 51 13.35 -2.57 3.60
C SER A 51 12.82 -1.22 4.06
N SER A 52 12.19 -1.15 5.25
CA SER A 52 11.49 0.05 5.72
C SER A 52 11.69 0.24 7.22
N ARG A 53 12.48 1.23 7.58
CA ARG A 53 12.76 1.63 8.97
C ARG A 53 12.50 3.11 9.15
N PRO A 54 12.34 3.61 10.38
CA PRO A 54 12.05 5.02 10.63
C PRO A 54 12.95 6.03 9.93
N ASN A 55 14.19 5.65 9.63
CA ASN A 55 15.18 6.51 8.95
C ASN A 55 15.35 6.16 7.47
N SER A 56 14.53 5.28 6.90
CA SER A 56 14.55 5.03 5.46
C SER A 56 14.03 6.25 4.72
N PRO A 57 14.76 6.76 3.70
CA PRO A 57 14.35 7.97 2.99
C PRO A 57 13.12 7.75 2.09
N LEU A 58 12.82 6.51 1.76
CA LEU A 58 11.74 6.13 0.86
C LEU A 58 11.04 4.86 1.36
N PRO A 59 9.78 4.65 1.01
CA PRO A 59 9.07 3.41 1.28
C PRO A 59 9.58 2.25 0.43
N VAL A 60 9.09 1.04 0.72
CA VAL A 60 9.39 -0.15 -0.07
C VAL A 60 8.84 0.02 -1.49
N ALA A 61 9.70 -0.14 -2.48
CA ALA A 61 9.33 -0.08 -3.88
C ALA A 61 8.63 -1.38 -4.35
N LEU A 62 8.10 -1.38 -5.58
CA LEU A 62 7.29 -2.46 -6.16
C LEU A 62 7.90 -3.86 -5.97
N GLN A 63 9.18 -4.03 -6.25
CA GLN A 63 9.89 -5.31 -6.15
C GLN A 63 10.69 -5.45 -4.84
N GLY A 64 10.64 -4.45 -3.96
CA GLY A 64 11.53 -4.39 -2.81
C GLY A 64 12.99 -4.21 -3.22
N PHE A 65 13.89 -4.53 -2.28
CA PHE A 65 15.34 -4.45 -2.49
C PHE A 65 15.99 -5.82 -2.73
N PHE A 66 15.20 -6.88 -2.79
CA PHE A 66 15.65 -8.27 -2.80
C PHE A 66 15.51 -8.89 -4.21
N ASN A 67 16.17 -8.31 -5.18
CA ASN A 67 16.29 -8.87 -6.51
C ASN A 67 17.80 -8.98 -6.88
N ASP A 68 18.13 -9.89 -7.78
CA ASP A 68 19.50 -10.21 -8.17
C ASP A 68 19.99 -9.42 -9.37
N ASN A 69 19.18 -8.50 -9.88
CA ASN A 69 19.53 -7.66 -11.01
C ASN A 69 18.78 -6.32 -10.99
N LEU A 70 19.03 -5.49 -11.99
CA LEU A 70 18.49 -4.14 -12.13
C LEU A 70 16.98 -4.08 -12.45
N ALA A 71 16.18 -4.99 -11.97
CA ALA A 71 14.71 -4.97 -12.17
C ALA A 71 14.27 -4.96 -13.66
N CYS A 72 15.19 -5.23 -14.57
CA CYS A 72 15.09 -4.86 -15.99
C CYS A 72 14.54 -5.97 -16.87
N HIS A 73 14.24 -7.14 -16.31
CA HIS A 73 13.63 -8.24 -17.07
C HIS A 73 12.10 -8.17 -17.08
N MET A 74 11.54 -7.21 -16.36
CA MET A 74 10.10 -6.95 -16.35
C MET A 74 9.79 -5.77 -17.27
N GLY A 75 8.66 -5.80 -17.93
CA GLY A 75 8.22 -4.70 -18.80
C GLY A 75 7.81 -3.42 -18.05
N TRP A 76 7.75 -3.47 -16.74
CA TRP A 76 7.51 -2.33 -15.85
C TRP A 76 8.70 -2.13 -14.90
N THR A 77 8.92 -0.89 -14.52
CA THR A 77 10.03 -0.49 -13.66
C THR A 77 9.71 -0.74 -12.17
N ASN A 78 10.73 -0.60 -11.32
CA ASN A 78 10.58 -0.71 -9.88
C ASN A 78 10.11 0.63 -9.28
N ASP A 79 8.91 1.04 -9.61
CA ASP A 79 8.24 2.24 -9.14
C ASP A 79 7.28 1.96 -7.95
N TYR A 80 6.37 2.90 -7.65
CA TYR A 80 5.32 2.72 -6.65
C TYR A 80 3.98 2.55 -7.37
N HIS A 81 3.46 1.31 -7.38
CA HIS A 81 2.11 1.03 -7.84
C HIS A 81 1.12 1.23 -6.69
N LEU A 82 0.22 2.22 -6.86
CA LEU A 82 -0.78 2.62 -5.86
C LEU A 82 -2.14 1.97 -6.11
N ASP A 83 -2.15 0.88 -6.85
CA ASP A 83 -3.33 0.09 -7.18
C ASP A 83 -3.32 -1.31 -6.54
N ILE A 84 -2.49 -1.50 -5.54
CA ILE A 84 -2.40 -2.58 -4.57
C ILE A 84 -0.97 -2.87 -4.08
N ASN A 85 0.07 -2.77 -4.93
CA ASN A 85 1.40 -3.32 -4.59
C ASN A 85 2.05 -2.56 -3.43
N THR A 86 2.00 -1.24 -3.44
CA THR A 86 2.54 -0.42 -2.34
C THR A 86 1.77 -0.69 -1.04
N GLU A 87 0.46 -0.80 -1.12
CA GLU A 87 -0.41 -1.11 0.01
C GLU A 87 -0.08 -2.49 0.60
N GLN A 88 0.03 -3.52 -0.24
CA GLN A 88 0.36 -4.88 0.20
C GLN A 88 1.71 -4.97 0.91
N ASN A 89 2.71 -4.23 0.47
CA ASN A 89 4.02 -4.22 1.11
C ASN A 89 3.93 -3.82 2.60
N TYR A 90 2.91 -3.05 2.98
CA TYR A 90 2.76 -2.53 4.34
C TYR A 90 1.63 -3.17 5.16
N TRP A 91 0.82 -4.08 4.60
CA TRP A 91 -0.24 -4.72 5.38
C TRP A 91 0.27 -5.47 6.61
N ILE A 92 1.48 -6.02 6.54
CA ILE A 92 2.12 -6.70 7.68
C ILE A 92 2.58 -5.76 8.78
N ALA A 93 2.69 -4.45 8.54
CA ALA A 93 3.33 -3.52 9.47
C ALA A 93 2.64 -3.53 10.84
N ASN A 94 1.38 -3.19 10.90
CA ASN A 94 0.66 -3.08 12.16
C ASN A 94 0.34 -4.45 12.78
N VAL A 95 -0.19 -5.39 11.99
CA VAL A 95 -0.50 -6.75 12.48
C VAL A 95 0.76 -7.53 12.91
N GLY A 96 1.90 -7.21 12.30
CA GLY A 96 3.20 -7.78 12.64
C GLY A 96 3.91 -7.09 13.80
N ASN A 97 3.25 -6.13 14.49
CA ASN A 97 3.83 -5.30 15.55
C ASN A 97 5.09 -4.55 15.11
N LEU A 98 4.99 -3.88 13.96
CA LEU A 98 6.06 -3.10 13.32
C LEU A 98 5.55 -1.70 12.90
N PRO A 99 4.80 -0.96 13.76
CA PRO A 99 4.19 0.31 13.37
C PRO A 99 5.22 1.35 12.94
N GLU A 100 6.45 1.32 13.48
CA GLU A 100 7.53 2.21 13.10
C GLU A 100 8.09 1.92 11.69
N CYS A 101 7.92 0.71 11.16
CA CYS A 101 8.29 0.38 9.79
C CYS A 101 7.31 0.98 8.76
N HIS A 102 6.20 1.53 9.20
CA HIS A 102 5.22 2.22 8.37
C HIS A 102 5.58 3.70 8.13
N LEU A 103 6.42 4.29 8.98
CA LEU A 103 6.73 5.73 8.94
C LEU A 103 7.25 6.22 7.57
N PRO A 104 8.15 5.52 6.87
CA PRO A 104 8.61 5.96 5.55
C PRO A 104 7.48 6.10 4.52
N LEU A 105 6.45 5.24 4.61
CA LEU A 105 5.27 5.37 3.75
C LEU A 105 4.48 6.63 4.09
N PHE A 106 4.32 6.97 5.37
CA PHE A 106 3.57 8.16 5.76
C PHE A 106 4.27 9.45 5.36
N ASP A 107 5.60 9.50 5.46
CA ASP A 107 6.37 10.64 4.98
C ASP A 107 6.25 10.77 3.46
N TYR A 108 6.31 9.66 2.73
CA TYR A 108 6.06 9.63 1.30
C TYR A 108 4.65 10.09 0.92
N ILE A 109 3.60 9.67 1.65
CA ILE A 109 2.22 10.11 1.40
C ILE A 109 2.07 11.61 1.61
N LYS A 110 2.75 12.20 2.61
CA LYS A 110 2.77 13.66 2.80
C LYS A 110 3.34 14.37 1.57
N ASP A 111 4.49 13.94 1.08
CA ASP A 111 5.12 14.52 -0.09
C ASP A 111 4.27 14.32 -1.35
N LEU A 112 3.74 13.11 -1.54
CA LEU A 112 2.83 12.79 -2.64
C LEU A 112 1.56 13.67 -2.61
N SER A 113 1.03 13.97 -1.43
CA SER A 113 -0.17 14.82 -1.29
C SER A 113 0.06 16.25 -1.74
N VAL A 114 1.27 16.78 -1.61
CA VAL A 114 1.64 18.11 -2.12
C VAL A 114 1.55 18.14 -3.64
N HIS A 115 2.16 17.17 -4.31
CA HIS A 115 2.08 17.04 -5.77
C HIS A 115 0.67 16.69 -6.23
N GLY A 116 -0.01 15.81 -5.49
CA GLY A 116 -1.38 15.37 -5.75
C GLY A 116 -2.41 16.50 -5.65
N SER A 117 -2.17 17.51 -4.81
CA SER A 117 -3.04 18.70 -4.75
C SER A 117 -3.00 19.51 -6.03
N LYS A 118 -1.83 19.61 -6.65
CA LYS A 118 -1.71 20.24 -7.97
C LYS A 118 -2.45 19.45 -9.05
N ILE A 119 -2.37 18.13 -9.02
CA ILE A 119 -3.11 17.26 -9.96
C ILE A 119 -4.62 17.37 -9.75
N ALA A 120 -5.10 17.40 -8.51
CA ALA A 120 -6.51 17.60 -8.20
C ALA A 120 -7.03 18.92 -8.82
N GLN A 121 -6.27 19.99 -8.68
CA GLN A 121 -6.63 21.30 -9.23
C GLN A 121 -6.51 21.35 -10.76
N ASP A 122 -5.36 20.93 -11.31
CA ASP A 122 -5.05 21.17 -12.75
C ASP A 122 -5.83 20.21 -13.67
N LEU A 123 -6.02 18.94 -13.23
CA LEU A 123 -6.66 17.92 -14.07
C LEU A 123 -8.17 17.85 -13.84
N TYR A 124 -8.63 18.09 -12.60
CA TYR A 124 -10.02 17.88 -12.22
C TYR A 124 -10.74 19.17 -11.77
N GLY A 125 -10.02 20.26 -11.50
CA GLY A 125 -10.59 21.48 -10.92
C GLY A 125 -11.11 21.29 -9.50
N CYS A 126 -10.65 20.23 -8.81
CA CYS A 126 -11.09 19.85 -7.47
C CYS A 126 -10.13 20.38 -6.39
N LYS A 127 -10.67 20.52 -5.17
CA LYS A 127 -9.87 20.73 -3.96
C LYS A 127 -9.17 19.44 -3.54
N GLY A 128 -8.43 19.53 -2.42
CA GLY A 128 -7.80 18.39 -1.81
C GLY A 128 -6.66 17.82 -2.64
N TRP A 129 -6.48 16.49 -2.62
CA TRP A 129 -5.40 15.84 -3.37
C TRP A 129 -5.81 14.47 -3.89
N THR A 130 -5.21 14.08 -5.02
CA THR A 130 -5.34 12.77 -5.63
C THR A 130 -4.02 12.28 -6.18
N ALA A 131 -3.92 10.98 -6.40
CA ALA A 131 -2.84 10.34 -7.13
C ALA A 131 -3.41 9.21 -7.97
N HIS A 132 -2.60 8.71 -8.89
CA HIS A 132 -3.01 7.67 -9.83
C HIS A 132 -2.16 6.41 -9.66
N THR A 133 -2.39 5.39 -10.52
CA THR A 133 -1.82 4.05 -10.42
C THR A 133 -0.32 4.03 -10.15
N THR A 134 0.44 4.84 -10.88
CA THR A 134 1.91 4.79 -10.84
C THR A 134 2.48 6.07 -10.24
N SER A 135 3.36 5.91 -9.27
CA SER A 135 4.15 6.98 -8.69
C SER A 135 5.65 6.63 -8.70
N ASN A 136 6.48 7.52 -8.17
CA ASN A 136 7.94 7.36 -8.14
C ASN A 136 8.53 8.06 -6.90
N PRO A 137 9.86 7.94 -6.66
CA PRO A 137 10.50 8.56 -5.50
C PRO A 137 10.34 10.08 -5.39
N TRP A 138 9.96 10.77 -6.46
CA TRP A 138 9.73 12.22 -6.49
C TRP A 138 8.25 12.60 -6.33
N GLY A 139 7.39 11.66 -5.94
CA GLY A 139 5.97 11.93 -5.68
C GLY A 139 5.15 12.23 -6.93
N TYR A 140 5.44 11.57 -8.05
CA TYR A 140 4.62 11.70 -9.26
C TYR A 140 3.18 11.25 -8.97
N ALA A 141 2.21 12.12 -9.26
CA ALA A 141 0.82 11.89 -8.90
C ALA A 141 -0.14 11.88 -10.12
N ALA A 142 0.33 12.29 -11.30
CA ALA A 142 -0.50 12.38 -12.49
C ALA A 142 -0.76 11.01 -13.14
N VAL A 143 -1.67 10.98 -14.11
CA VAL A 143 -1.95 9.78 -14.93
C VAL A 143 -0.69 9.41 -15.72
N SER A 144 -0.25 8.16 -15.62
CA SER A 144 0.92 7.62 -16.32
C SER A 144 0.49 6.65 -17.41
N GLY A 145 1.14 6.72 -18.57
CA GLY A 145 0.83 5.84 -19.70
C GLY A 145 -0.54 6.10 -20.30
N SER A 146 -1.31 5.04 -20.56
CA SER A 146 -2.66 5.15 -21.11
C SER A 146 -3.71 5.32 -20.00
N ILE A 147 -4.85 5.94 -20.36
CA ILE A 147 -5.99 6.06 -19.45
C ILE A 147 -6.44 4.69 -18.91
N LEU A 148 -6.38 3.66 -19.74
CA LEU A 148 -6.79 2.30 -19.36
C LEU A 148 -6.00 1.73 -18.17
N TRP A 149 -4.73 2.07 -18.06
CA TRP A 149 -3.82 1.54 -17.03
C TRP A 149 -3.45 2.56 -15.97
N GLY A 150 -3.41 3.82 -16.33
CA GLY A 150 -2.90 4.88 -15.47
C GLY A 150 -3.96 5.62 -14.68
N LEU A 151 -5.21 5.68 -15.16
CA LEU A 151 -6.26 6.47 -14.51
C LEU A 151 -6.86 5.69 -13.33
N PHE A 152 -6.52 6.13 -12.12
CA PHE A 152 -7.05 5.56 -10.88
C PHE A 152 -7.19 6.65 -9.81
N PRO A 153 -8.20 7.52 -9.90
CA PRO A 153 -8.34 8.69 -9.03
C PRO A 153 -8.56 8.34 -7.55
N THR A 154 -8.88 7.11 -7.22
CA THR A 154 -9.04 6.61 -5.84
C THR A 154 -7.78 6.00 -5.24
N ALA A 155 -6.66 5.99 -5.96
CA ALA A 155 -5.37 5.51 -5.44
C ALA A 155 -4.98 6.26 -4.16
N SER A 156 -5.14 7.59 -4.16
CA SER A 156 -4.90 8.43 -2.98
C SER A 156 -5.74 8.01 -1.78
N SER A 157 -6.99 7.63 -1.98
CA SER A 157 -7.88 7.17 -0.90
C SER A 157 -7.43 5.84 -0.34
N TRP A 158 -7.01 4.93 -1.20
CA TRP A 158 -6.55 3.60 -0.77
C TRP A 158 -5.25 3.70 0.02
N ILE A 159 -4.24 4.38 -0.50
CA ILE A 159 -2.98 4.53 0.23
C ILE A 159 -3.15 5.31 1.53
N THR A 160 -4.06 6.30 1.58
CA THR A 160 -4.34 7.08 2.79
C THR A 160 -5.04 6.24 3.87
N SER A 161 -5.69 5.12 3.53
CA SER A 161 -6.27 4.21 4.53
C SER A 161 -5.22 3.67 5.52
N HIS A 162 -3.96 3.58 5.10
CA HIS A 162 -2.85 3.16 5.96
C HIS A 162 -2.61 4.09 7.16
N VAL A 163 -2.82 5.40 7.00
CA VAL A 163 -2.66 6.33 8.13
C VAL A 163 -3.78 6.18 9.15
N TRP A 164 -5.00 5.82 8.70
CA TRP A 164 -6.09 5.48 9.61
C TRP A 164 -5.82 4.18 10.37
N THR A 165 -5.41 3.13 9.65
CA THR A 165 -5.04 1.84 10.25
C THR A 165 -3.93 2.00 11.28
N GLN A 166 -2.93 2.83 11.02
CA GLN A 166 -1.88 3.14 12.00
C GLN A 166 -2.47 3.72 13.29
N TYR A 167 -3.39 4.68 13.16
CA TYR A 167 -4.05 5.25 14.33
C TYR A 167 -4.90 4.21 15.09
N GLU A 168 -5.63 3.35 14.40
CA GLU A 168 -6.42 2.29 15.03
C GLU A 168 -5.56 1.35 15.88
N TYR A 169 -4.37 1.00 15.43
CA TYR A 169 -3.46 0.12 16.15
C TYR A 169 -2.68 0.82 17.26
N THR A 170 -2.28 2.07 17.06
CA THR A 170 -1.39 2.77 18.01
C THR A 170 -2.14 3.65 19.01
N GLN A 171 -3.35 4.12 18.66
CA GLN A 171 -4.13 5.12 19.40
C GLN A 171 -3.35 6.42 19.66
N ASP A 172 -2.35 6.71 18.84
CA ASP A 172 -1.52 7.91 18.95
C ASP A 172 -2.30 9.14 18.45
N LYS A 173 -2.77 9.95 19.39
CA LYS A 173 -3.52 11.18 19.10
C LYS A 173 -2.66 12.28 18.47
N ASN A 174 -1.35 12.29 18.71
CA ASN A 174 -0.46 13.24 18.06
C ASN A 174 -0.30 12.88 16.58
N PHE A 175 -0.06 11.60 16.29
CA PHE A 175 -0.05 11.11 14.92
C PHE A 175 -1.38 11.40 14.20
N LEU A 176 -2.51 11.14 14.85
CA LEU A 176 -3.83 11.45 14.30
C LEU A 176 -3.93 12.93 13.92
N LYS A 177 -3.58 13.83 14.84
CA LYS A 177 -3.71 15.27 14.66
C LYS A 177 -2.75 15.82 13.59
N GLU A 178 -1.47 15.41 13.66
CA GLU A 178 -0.40 16.05 12.88
C GLU A 178 -0.21 15.40 11.50
N THR A 179 -0.62 14.13 11.33
CA THR A 179 -0.40 13.37 10.09
C THR A 179 -1.69 12.81 9.50
N ALA A 180 -2.44 11.99 10.24
CA ALA A 180 -3.53 11.25 9.66
C ALA A 180 -4.71 12.15 9.28
N TYR A 181 -5.17 12.99 10.18
CA TYR A 181 -6.34 13.85 9.95
C TYR A 181 -6.16 14.83 8.78
N PRO A 182 -5.05 15.56 8.64
CA PRO A 182 -4.84 16.45 7.49
C PRO A 182 -4.87 15.72 6.15
N LEU A 183 -4.23 14.54 6.05
CA LEU A 183 -4.19 13.75 4.82
C LEU A 183 -5.58 13.18 4.47
N LEU A 184 -6.27 12.61 5.44
CA LEU A 184 -7.62 12.07 5.27
C LEU A 184 -8.62 13.16 4.88
N LYS A 185 -8.58 14.30 5.58
CA LYS A 185 -9.46 15.44 5.30
C LYS A 185 -9.27 15.94 3.88
N SER A 186 -8.03 16.21 3.49
CA SER A 186 -7.72 16.74 2.16
C SER A 186 -8.08 15.74 1.05
N ASN A 187 -7.87 14.44 1.26
CA ASN A 187 -8.33 13.43 0.31
C ASN A 187 -9.87 13.36 0.24
N ALA A 188 -10.57 13.46 1.37
CA ALA A 188 -12.03 13.51 1.38
C ALA A 188 -12.58 14.76 0.66
N GLU A 189 -11.92 15.91 0.78
CA GLU A 189 -12.28 17.12 0.03
C GLU A 189 -12.19 16.90 -1.49
N PHE A 190 -11.16 16.18 -1.96
CA PHE A 190 -11.07 15.79 -3.36
C PHE A 190 -12.24 14.91 -3.78
N LEU A 191 -12.54 13.85 -3.02
CA LEU A 191 -13.62 12.93 -3.38
C LEU A 191 -14.99 13.65 -3.42
N LEU A 192 -15.26 14.55 -2.47
CA LEU A 192 -16.52 15.31 -2.42
C LEU A 192 -16.68 16.23 -3.63
N ASP A 193 -15.60 16.86 -4.10
CA ASP A 193 -15.63 17.69 -5.31
C ASP A 193 -15.67 16.86 -6.60
N TYR A 194 -15.06 15.66 -6.58
CA TYR A 194 -14.93 14.81 -7.76
C TYR A 194 -16.17 13.96 -8.04
N MET A 195 -16.86 13.47 -7.00
CA MET A 195 -18.04 12.65 -7.15
C MET A 195 -19.22 13.44 -7.71
N VAL A 196 -20.02 12.80 -8.57
CA VAL A 196 -21.28 13.36 -9.10
C VAL A 196 -22.47 12.69 -8.44
N THR A 197 -23.57 13.46 -8.30
CA THR A 197 -24.82 12.90 -7.82
C THR A 197 -25.50 12.12 -8.93
N ASP A 198 -25.81 10.84 -8.70
CA ASP A 198 -26.60 10.02 -9.61
C ASP A 198 -28.07 10.51 -9.58
N PRO A 199 -28.61 11.01 -10.70
CA PRO A 199 -29.96 11.55 -10.72
C PRO A 199 -31.07 10.50 -10.46
N ARG A 200 -30.74 9.21 -10.54
CA ARG A 200 -31.69 8.11 -10.32
C ARG A 200 -31.99 7.85 -8.84
N ASN A 201 -31.02 8.09 -7.95
CA ASN A 201 -31.09 7.72 -6.53
C ASN A 201 -30.54 8.77 -5.56
N ASN A 202 -29.98 9.87 -6.07
CA ASN A 202 -29.34 10.94 -5.32
C ASN A 202 -28.09 10.49 -4.52
N TYR A 203 -27.46 9.36 -4.89
CA TYR A 203 -26.20 8.94 -4.28
C TYR A 203 -25.02 9.58 -5.01
N LEU A 204 -23.94 9.82 -4.26
CA LEU A 204 -22.67 10.22 -4.85
C LEU A 204 -22.06 9.03 -5.57
N SER A 205 -21.57 9.24 -6.78
CA SER A 205 -21.05 8.20 -7.65
C SER A 205 -19.71 8.59 -8.28
N LEU A 206 -18.80 7.62 -8.35
CA LEU A 206 -17.55 7.67 -9.11
C LEU A 206 -17.70 7.01 -10.48
N ILE A 207 -18.63 6.09 -10.66
CA ILE A 207 -18.77 5.25 -11.86
C ILE A 207 -19.05 6.10 -13.11
N HIS A 208 -19.85 7.15 -12.98
CA HIS A 208 -20.20 8.04 -14.09
C HIS A 208 -19.03 8.86 -14.62
N ILE A 209 -17.92 8.88 -13.91
CA ILE A 209 -16.71 9.63 -14.28
C ILE A 209 -15.63 8.69 -14.81
N SER A 210 -15.54 7.47 -14.26
CA SER A 210 -14.47 6.51 -14.58
C SER A 210 -14.84 5.47 -15.64
N GLU A 211 -16.11 5.20 -15.87
CA GLU A 211 -16.56 4.29 -16.93
C GLU A 211 -17.14 5.07 -18.10
N PRO A 212 -16.63 4.85 -19.34
CA PRO A 212 -17.32 5.30 -20.52
C PRO A 212 -18.71 4.62 -20.54
N THR A 213 -19.76 5.41 -20.65
CA THR A 213 -21.13 4.92 -20.81
C THR A 213 -21.16 3.87 -21.91
N ARG A 214 -21.20 2.58 -21.55
CA ARG A 214 -21.59 1.55 -22.51
C ARG A 214 -23.08 1.77 -22.79
N PRO A 215 -23.48 1.98 -24.03
CA PRO A 215 -24.89 1.94 -24.36
C PRO A 215 -25.36 0.52 -24.05
N TYR A 216 -26.40 0.40 -23.25
CA TYR A 216 -27.11 -0.84 -22.97
C TYR A 216 -27.83 -1.31 -24.25
#